data_80910252e16d97367ce475bff5cf2e7b
#
_entry.id   80910252e16d97367ce475bff5cf2e7b
#
_cell.length_a   1.000
_cell.length_b   1.000
_cell.length_c   1.000
_cell.angle_alpha   90.00
_cell.angle_beta   90.00
_cell.angle_gamma   90.00
#
_symmetry.space_group_name_H-M   'P 1'
#
loop_
_entity.id
_entity.type
_entity.pdbx_description
1 polymer ?
#
loop_
_entity_poly.entity_id
_entity_poly.type
_entity_poly.pdbx_seq_one_letter_code
_entity_poly.pdbx_strand_id
1 'polypeptide(L)'
;RGLGDVYKRQAIKTIQKAANFGRDKALEVEAAGFVKLAKTSAAQSLIGLFLNDQELKKKAKAYDEIARDVKQAAVLGAGIMGGGIAYQSASKGTPILMKDINEHGIEQGLAEAAKLLVGRVDKGRMTAAKMAEVLNGIRPTLSYGDFGHVDLVVEAVVENPKVKQAVLAEVEGQVKDDTILASNTSTISISLLAKALKRPENFVGMHFFNPVHMMPLVEVIRGEKSSELAVATTVAYAKKMGKNPIVVNDCPGFLVNRVLFPYFGGFAKLVSAGVDFVRIDKVMEKFGWPMGPAYLMDVVGIDTGHHGRDAVSYTHL
;
A
#
# COMPACT_ATOMS: atom_id res chain seq x y z
N ARG A 1 14.44 16.18 6.55
CA ARG A 1 14.59 17.56 7.12
C ARG A 1 13.76 18.55 6.29
N GLY A 2 12.53 18.17 5.99
CA GLY A 2 11.65 18.86 5.06
C GLY A 2 10.74 19.90 5.72
N LEU A 3 9.61 20.14 5.07
CA LEU A 3 8.53 21.08 5.42
C LEU A 3 8.15 21.11 6.91
N GLY A 4 8.38 20.02 7.69
CA GLY A 4 8.13 19.95 9.12
C GLY A 4 8.90 20.95 9.98
N ASP A 5 10.08 21.41 9.54
CA ASP A 5 10.89 22.36 10.33
C ASP A 5 10.45 23.81 10.14
N VAL A 6 9.85 24.17 9.00
CA VAL A 6 9.52 25.57 8.68
C VAL A 6 8.32 26.07 9.52
N TYR A 7 7.24 25.34 9.60
CA TYR A 7 6.07 25.74 10.40
C TYR A 7 6.30 25.62 11.90
N LYS A 8 7.11 24.64 12.36
CA LYS A 8 7.51 24.53 13.76
C LYS A 8 8.31 25.75 14.21
N ARG A 9 9.29 26.18 13.42
CA ARG A 9 10.05 27.41 13.69
C ARG A 9 9.18 28.65 13.71
N GLN A 10 8.16 28.70 12.85
CA GLN A 10 7.23 29.80 12.77
C GLN A 10 6.30 29.84 13.98
N ALA A 11 5.80 28.71 14.45
CA ALA A 11 5.05 28.58 15.69
C ALA A 11 5.87 29.06 16.89
N ILE A 12 7.12 28.62 17.02
CA ILE A 12 8.06 29.06 18.08
C ILE A 12 8.24 30.58 18.03
N LYS A 13 8.47 31.16 16.84
CA LYS A 13 8.63 32.61 16.70
C LYS A 13 7.35 33.38 17.06
N THR A 14 6.18 32.84 16.76
CA THR A 14 4.90 33.42 17.14
C THR A 14 4.72 33.42 18.66
N ILE A 15 5.02 32.29 19.31
CA ILE A 15 5.00 32.17 20.78
C ILE A 15 5.98 33.17 21.41
N GLN A 16 7.22 33.24 20.93
CA GLN A 16 8.22 34.18 21.44
C GLN A 16 7.76 35.64 21.35
N LYS A 17 7.13 36.02 20.23
CA LYS A 17 6.60 37.38 20.04
C LYS A 17 5.43 37.69 20.95
N ALA A 18 4.59 36.69 21.24
CA ALA A 18 3.40 36.82 22.05
C ALA A 18 3.67 36.75 23.57
N ALA A 19 4.83 36.20 23.99
CA ALA A 19 5.09 35.78 25.35
C ALA A 19 4.93 36.88 26.41
N ASN A 20 5.17 38.15 26.04
CA ASN A 20 5.11 39.28 26.97
C ASN A 20 3.83 40.10 26.83
N PHE A 21 2.83 39.63 26.03
CA PHE A 21 1.59 40.34 25.80
C PHE A 21 0.45 39.75 26.61
N GLY A 22 -0.55 40.61 26.97
CA GLY A 22 -1.84 40.11 27.44
C GLY A 22 -2.59 39.38 26.31
N ARG A 23 -3.66 38.66 26.70
CA ARG A 23 -4.40 37.74 25.83
C ARG A 23 -4.75 38.33 24.45
N ASP A 24 -5.36 39.51 24.40
CA ASP A 24 -5.90 40.09 23.17
C ASP A 24 -4.75 40.39 22.18
N LYS A 25 -3.69 41.01 22.65
CA LYS A 25 -2.52 41.32 21.83
C LYS A 25 -1.73 40.06 21.41
N ALA A 26 -1.73 39.03 22.25
CA ALA A 26 -1.15 37.73 21.89
C ALA A 26 -1.95 37.04 20.77
N LEU A 27 -3.29 37.13 20.80
CA LEU A 27 -4.17 36.61 19.73
C LEU A 27 -3.99 37.36 18.41
N GLU A 28 -3.75 38.69 18.44
CA GLU A 28 -3.43 39.47 17.23
C GLU A 28 -2.13 38.97 16.58
N VAL A 29 -1.09 38.70 17.39
CA VAL A 29 0.19 38.16 16.92
C VAL A 29 0.01 36.76 16.31
N GLU A 30 -0.80 35.92 16.94
CA GLU A 30 -1.12 34.57 16.45
C GLU A 30 -1.90 34.63 15.13
N ALA A 31 -2.94 35.46 15.03
CA ALA A 31 -3.73 35.68 13.85
C ALA A 31 -2.87 36.14 12.65
N ALA A 32 -1.97 37.10 12.89
CA ALA A 32 -1.05 37.58 11.86
C ALA A 32 -0.07 36.45 11.39
N GLY A 33 0.39 35.62 12.32
CA GLY A 33 1.21 34.44 12.04
C GLY A 33 0.47 33.40 11.22
N PHE A 34 -0.78 33.10 11.59
CA PHE A 34 -1.65 32.16 10.89
C PHE A 34 -1.94 32.61 9.45
N VAL A 35 -2.36 33.88 9.25
CA VAL A 35 -2.64 34.43 7.91
C VAL A 35 -1.41 34.32 7.00
N LYS A 36 -0.22 34.57 7.54
CA LYS A 36 1.02 34.43 6.78
C LYS A 36 1.27 32.99 6.32
N LEU A 37 1.02 32.01 7.18
CA LEU A 37 1.17 30.57 6.86
C LEU A 37 0.09 30.11 5.88
N ALA A 38 -1.16 30.49 6.11
CA ALA A 38 -2.31 30.08 5.29
C ALA A 38 -2.18 30.51 3.81
N LYS A 39 -1.46 31.61 3.56
CA LYS A 39 -1.21 32.12 2.19
C LYS A 39 -0.05 31.42 1.47
N THR A 40 0.63 30.47 2.11
CA THR A 40 1.75 29.74 1.47
C THR A 40 1.23 28.62 0.57
N SER A 41 1.99 28.31 -0.50
CA SER A 41 1.70 27.15 -1.36
C SER A 41 1.72 25.83 -0.57
N ALA A 42 2.57 25.73 0.46
CA ALA A 42 2.61 24.57 1.34
C ALA A 42 1.27 24.38 2.10
N ALA A 43 0.68 25.45 2.61
CA ALA A 43 -0.62 25.36 3.28
C ALA A 43 -1.74 24.95 2.30
N GLN A 44 -1.74 25.51 1.09
CA GLN A 44 -2.71 25.14 0.05
C GLN A 44 -2.57 23.64 -0.32
N SER A 45 -1.35 23.15 -0.49
CA SER A 45 -1.10 21.72 -0.77
C SER A 45 -1.55 20.81 0.36
N LEU A 46 -1.29 21.18 1.62
CA LEU A 46 -1.71 20.40 2.78
C LEU A 46 -3.23 20.38 2.95
N ILE A 47 -3.91 21.51 2.68
CA ILE A 47 -5.38 21.59 2.66
C ILE A 47 -5.92 20.67 1.55
N GLY A 48 -5.35 20.74 0.35
CA GLY A 48 -5.74 19.85 -0.75
C GLY A 48 -5.59 18.36 -0.40
N LEU A 49 -4.48 17.97 0.21
CA LEU A 49 -4.26 16.59 0.69
C LEU A 49 -5.31 16.18 1.73
N PHE A 50 -5.62 17.06 2.69
CA PHE A 50 -6.66 16.80 3.69
C PHE A 50 -8.04 16.60 3.06
N LEU A 51 -8.44 17.46 2.14
CA LEU A 51 -9.72 17.36 1.45
C LEU A 51 -9.81 16.09 0.60
N ASN A 52 -8.73 15.74 -0.10
CA ASN A 52 -8.65 14.50 -0.87
C ASN A 52 -8.76 13.26 0.03
N ASP A 53 -8.10 13.26 1.19
CA ASP A 53 -8.22 12.17 2.17
C ASP A 53 -9.67 12.01 2.69
N GLN A 54 -10.38 13.13 2.96
CA GLN A 54 -11.79 13.08 3.35
C GLN A 54 -12.68 12.51 2.23
N GLU A 55 -12.44 12.91 0.99
CA GLU A 55 -13.21 12.40 -0.16
C GLU A 55 -12.94 10.90 -0.39
N LEU A 56 -11.70 10.44 -0.26
CA LEU A 56 -11.36 9.00 -0.35
C LEU A 56 -12.07 8.20 0.75
N LYS A 57 -12.06 8.68 1.99
CA LYS A 57 -12.78 8.04 3.09
C LYS A 57 -14.28 7.97 2.87
N LYS A 58 -14.88 9.04 2.34
CA LYS A 58 -16.29 9.08 1.96
C LYS A 58 -16.62 8.05 0.89
N LYS A 59 -15.82 7.99 -0.18
CA LYS A 59 -15.98 6.99 -1.25
C LYS A 59 -15.83 5.56 -0.72
N ALA A 60 -14.82 5.31 0.10
CA ALA A 60 -14.62 3.99 0.70
C ALA A 60 -15.74 3.57 1.65
N LYS A 61 -16.44 4.54 2.30
CA LYS A 61 -17.57 4.27 3.17
C LYS A 61 -18.80 3.74 2.42
N ALA A 62 -18.97 4.09 1.16
CA ALA A 62 -20.09 3.61 0.34
C ALA A 62 -20.08 2.08 0.17
N TYR A 63 -18.94 1.43 0.33
CA TYR A 63 -18.80 -0.03 0.25
C TYR A 63 -19.17 -0.76 1.55
N ASP A 64 -19.29 -0.07 2.69
CA ASP A 64 -19.50 -0.69 4.00
C ASP A 64 -20.84 -1.43 4.09
N GLU A 65 -21.88 -0.98 3.38
CA GLU A 65 -23.21 -1.60 3.37
C GLU A 65 -23.28 -2.92 2.59
N ILE A 66 -22.33 -3.12 1.66
CA ILE A 66 -22.27 -4.29 0.76
C ILE A 66 -21.27 -5.32 1.29
N ALA A 67 -20.23 -4.84 1.97
CA ALA A 67 -19.08 -5.63 2.36
C ALA A 67 -19.43 -6.71 3.39
N ARG A 68 -18.80 -7.89 3.23
CA ARG A 68 -18.77 -8.92 4.27
C ARG A 68 -17.56 -8.73 5.17
N ASP A 69 -17.69 -9.11 6.46
CA ASP A 69 -16.55 -9.11 7.38
C ASP A 69 -15.58 -10.25 7.04
N VAL A 70 -14.30 -9.94 6.98
CA VAL A 70 -13.20 -10.91 6.83
C VAL A 70 -12.71 -11.28 8.23
N LYS A 71 -13.09 -12.49 8.69
CA LYS A 71 -12.70 -13.04 10.00
C LYS A 71 -11.40 -13.81 9.93
N GLN A 72 -11.16 -14.52 8.83
CA GLN A 72 -9.97 -15.30 8.55
C GLN A 72 -9.48 -14.98 7.15
N ALA A 73 -8.23 -14.53 7.03
CA ALA A 73 -7.58 -14.30 5.75
C ALA A 73 -6.52 -15.38 5.43
N ALA A 74 -6.05 -15.40 4.19
CA ALA A 74 -4.86 -16.14 3.81
C ALA A 74 -4.01 -15.33 2.83
N VAL A 75 -2.70 -15.61 2.80
CA VAL A 75 -1.78 -15.11 1.79
C VAL A 75 -1.00 -16.28 1.18
N LEU A 76 -0.88 -16.29 -0.15
CA LEU A 76 -0.10 -17.25 -0.92
C LEU A 76 1.22 -16.58 -1.36
N GLY A 77 2.33 -17.20 -1.00
CA GLY A 77 3.67 -16.60 -1.11
C GLY A 77 4.05 -15.89 0.17
N ALA A 78 5.13 -16.32 0.82
CA ALA A 78 5.62 -15.79 2.08
C ALA A 78 6.88 -14.91 1.90
N GLY A 79 7.15 -14.45 0.69
CA GLY A 79 8.21 -13.48 0.40
C GLY A 79 7.96 -12.11 1.05
N ILE A 80 8.74 -11.10 0.64
CA ILE A 80 8.69 -9.73 1.21
C ILE A 80 7.26 -9.17 1.26
N MET A 81 6.50 -9.31 0.15
CA MET A 81 5.13 -8.79 0.10
C MET A 81 4.18 -9.64 0.94
N GLY A 82 4.21 -10.97 0.77
CA GLY A 82 3.31 -11.88 1.52
C GLY A 82 3.56 -11.83 3.02
N GLY A 83 4.81 -11.83 3.47
CA GLY A 83 5.16 -11.65 4.88
C GLY A 83 4.69 -10.29 5.43
N GLY A 84 4.85 -9.22 4.64
CA GLY A 84 4.35 -7.89 4.98
C GLY A 84 2.82 -7.81 5.09
N ILE A 85 2.10 -8.48 4.19
CA ILE A 85 0.63 -8.59 4.22
C ILE A 85 0.18 -9.39 5.44
N ALA A 86 0.84 -10.53 5.73
CA ALA A 86 0.55 -11.33 6.90
C ALA A 86 0.74 -10.54 8.21
N TYR A 87 1.89 -9.86 8.34
CA TYR A 87 2.15 -8.96 9.46
C TYR A 87 1.07 -7.89 9.62
N GLN A 88 0.70 -7.22 8.53
CA GLN A 88 -0.27 -6.13 8.57
C GLN A 88 -1.65 -6.62 8.99
N SER A 89 -2.11 -7.75 8.44
CA SER A 89 -3.39 -8.39 8.79
C SER A 89 -3.44 -8.76 10.27
N ALA A 90 -2.48 -9.54 10.75
CA ALA A 90 -2.41 -9.98 12.14
C ALA A 90 -2.26 -8.81 13.13
N SER A 91 -1.43 -7.81 12.80
CA SER A 91 -1.25 -6.60 13.62
C SER A 91 -2.53 -5.80 13.82
N LYS A 92 -3.50 -5.97 12.93
CA LYS A 92 -4.81 -5.30 12.95
C LYS A 92 -5.95 -6.22 13.40
N GLY A 93 -5.60 -7.41 13.89
CA GLY A 93 -6.53 -8.32 14.55
C GLY A 93 -7.28 -9.27 13.62
N THR A 94 -6.90 -9.38 12.34
CA THR A 94 -7.42 -10.41 11.45
C THR A 94 -6.40 -11.54 11.34
N PRO A 95 -6.68 -12.75 11.86
CA PRO A 95 -5.82 -13.91 11.71
C PRO A 95 -5.59 -14.24 10.23
N ILE A 96 -4.39 -14.74 9.91
CA ILE A 96 -4.02 -15.01 8.52
C ILE A 96 -3.20 -16.29 8.40
N LEU A 97 -3.59 -17.16 7.47
CA LEU A 97 -2.76 -18.27 7.02
C LEU A 97 -1.70 -17.73 6.06
N MET A 98 -0.44 -18.09 6.27
CA MET A 98 0.64 -17.71 5.36
C MET A 98 1.21 -18.97 4.72
N LYS A 99 0.86 -19.20 3.46
CA LYS A 99 1.26 -20.39 2.71
C LYS A 99 2.41 -20.09 1.74
N ASP A 100 3.39 -20.97 1.74
CA ASP A 100 4.40 -21.01 0.69
C ASP A 100 4.58 -22.47 0.17
N ILE A 101 5.39 -22.63 -0.88
CA ILE A 101 5.71 -23.93 -1.46
C ILE A 101 6.87 -24.63 -0.71
N ASN A 102 7.63 -23.87 0.09
CA ASN A 102 8.78 -24.37 0.83
C ASN A 102 8.95 -23.66 2.18
N GLU A 103 9.66 -24.31 3.10
CA GLU A 103 9.90 -23.80 4.45
C GLU A 103 10.72 -22.51 4.46
N HIS A 104 11.68 -22.38 3.54
CA HIS A 104 12.54 -21.20 3.46
C HIS A 104 11.72 -19.90 3.20
N GLY A 105 10.72 -19.97 2.33
CA GLY A 105 9.79 -18.83 2.13
C GLY A 105 9.03 -18.50 3.41
N ILE A 106 8.52 -19.52 4.12
CA ILE A 106 7.85 -19.35 5.42
C ILE A 106 8.77 -18.68 6.44
N GLU A 107 10.01 -19.16 6.57
CA GLU A 107 10.99 -18.58 7.48
C GLU A 107 11.27 -17.11 7.19
N GLN A 108 11.44 -16.76 5.91
CA GLN A 108 11.64 -15.37 5.49
C GLN A 108 10.45 -14.45 5.90
N GLY A 109 9.22 -14.89 5.63
CA GLY A 109 8.02 -14.13 5.98
C GLY A 109 7.86 -13.95 7.49
N LEU A 110 8.10 -14.99 8.28
CA LEU A 110 8.06 -14.93 9.75
C LEU A 110 9.18 -14.05 10.31
N ALA A 111 10.40 -14.16 9.77
CA ALA A 111 11.54 -13.35 10.19
C ALA A 111 11.28 -11.84 9.96
N GLU A 112 10.71 -11.47 8.82
CA GLU A 112 10.35 -10.09 8.54
C GLU A 112 9.27 -9.57 9.50
N ALA A 113 8.22 -10.36 9.75
CA ALA A 113 7.18 -10.00 10.72
C ALA A 113 7.76 -9.85 12.14
N ALA A 114 8.60 -10.79 12.58
CA ALA A 114 9.25 -10.75 13.89
C ALA A 114 10.15 -9.51 14.04
N LYS A 115 10.97 -9.18 13.03
CA LYS A 115 11.83 -8.00 13.00
C LYS A 115 11.06 -6.70 13.20
N LEU A 116 9.93 -6.57 12.51
CA LEU A 116 9.06 -5.39 12.63
C LEU A 116 8.46 -5.27 14.04
N LEU A 117 8.05 -6.40 14.62
CA LEU A 117 7.46 -6.45 15.95
C LEU A 117 8.49 -6.15 17.05
N VAL A 118 9.65 -6.77 16.99
CA VAL A 118 10.78 -6.52 17.92
C VAL A 118 11.13 -5.03 17.91
N GLY A 119 11.28 -4.42 16.73
CA GLY A 119 11.57 -2.99 16.62
C GLY A 119 10.49 -2.07 17.23
N ARG A 120 9.26 -2.55 17.43
CA ARG A 120 8.20 -1.81 18.14
C ARG A 120 8.28 -2.01 19.65
N VAL A 121 8.64 -3.21 20.10
CA VAL A 121 8.87 -3.52 21.52
C VAL A 121 10.05 -2.73 22.05
N ASP A 122 11.19 -2.73 21.33
CA ASP A 122 12.40 -1.99 21.71
C ASP A 122 12.17 -0.47 21.83
N LYS A 123 11.26 0.06 21.00
CA LYS A 123 10.86 1.49 21.05
C LYS A 123 9.76 1.78 22.07
N GLY A 124 9.37 0.81 22.90
CA GLY A 124 8.29 0.95 23.88
C GLY A 124 6.90 1.20 23.26
N ARG A 125 6.70 0.87 21.98
CA ARG A 125 5.43 1.08 21.26
C ARG A 125 4.53 -0.14 21.26
N MET A 126 4.98 -1.25 21.83
CA MET A 126 4.26 -2.51 21.92
C MET A 126 4.80 -3.31 23.12
N THR A 127 3.94 -4.07 23.80
CA THR A 127 4.37 -5.02 24.84
C THR A 127 4.78 -6.35 24.22
N ALA A 128 5.62 -7.13 24.90
CA ALA A 128 5.99 -8.47 24.48
C ALA A 128 4.76 -9.40 24.35
N ALA A 129 3.78 -9.27 25.26
CA ALA A 129 2.53 -10.01 25.18
C ALA A 129 1.76 -9.72 23.90
N LYS A 130 1.65 -8.44 23.52
CA LYS A 130 0.99 -8.06 22.25
C LYS A 130 1.77 -8.51 21.01
N MET A 131 3.10 -8.52 21.08
CA MET A 131 3.92 -9.11 20.03
C MET A 131 3.61 -10.60 19.84
N ALA A 132 3.56 -11.38 20.94
CA ALA A 132 3.22 -12.81 20.90
C ALA A 132 1.81 -13.04 20.32
N GLU A 133 0.83 -12.22 20.70
CA GLU A 133 -0.53 -12.28 20.15
C GLU A 133 -0.55 -12.09 18.63
N VAL A 134 0.19 -11.09 18.12
CA VAL A 134 0.27 -10.81 16.69
C VAL A 134 0.95 -11.97 15.95
N LEU A 135 2.06 -12.51 16.47
CA LEU A 135 2.75 -13.65 15.86
C LEU A 135 1.84 -14.90 15.82
N ASN A 136 1.09 -15.16 16.89
CA ASN A 136 0.11 -16.26 16.91
C ASN A 136 -1.05 -16.06 15.91
N GLY A 137 -1.30 -14.84 15.50
CA GLY A 137 -2.26 -14.52 14.43
C GLY A 137 -1.77 -14.86 13.03
N ILE A 138 -0.46 -15.13 12.86
CA ILE A 138 0.12 -15.57 11.58
C ILE A 138 0.35 -17.08 11.67
N ARG A 139 -0.39 -17.86 10.89
CA ARG A 139 -0.28 -19.32 10.88
C ARG A 139 0.45 -19.76 9.60
N PRO A 140 1.72 -20.16 9.69
CA PRO A 140 2.46 -20.66 8.53
C PRO A 140 1.96 -22.06 8.14
N THR A 141 1.95 -22.36 6.83
CA THR A 141 1.58 -23.66 6.29
C THR A 141 2.19 -23.90 4.93
N LEU A 142 2.46 -25.17 4.61
CA LEU A 142 2.87 -25.64 3.28
C LEU A 142 1.71 -26.26 2.50
N SER A 143 0.55 -26.43 3.12
CA SER A 143 -0.61 -27.09 2.54
C SER A 143 -1.88 -26.20 2.57
N TYR A 144 -2.91 -26.63 1.87
CA TYR A 144 -4.22 -25.97 1.86
C TYR A 144 -5.20 -26.52 2.92
N GLY A 145 -4.77 -27.41 3.82
CA GLY A 145 -5.65 -28.12 4.74
C GLY A 145 -6.62 -27.25 5.55
N ASP A 146 -6.20 -26.02 5.92
CA ASP A 146 -7.00 -25.10 6.73
C ASP A 146 -7.73 -24.02 5.91
N PHE A 147 -7.67 -24.07 4.59
CA PHE A 147 -8.23 -23.03 3.71
C PHE A 147 -9.77 -23.05 3.59
N GLY A 148 -10.41 -24.15 3.99
CA GLY A 148 -11.87 -24.30 3.95
C GLY A 148 -12.67 -23.28 4.78
N HIS A 149 -12.02 -22.50 5.65
CA HIS A 149 -12.66 -21.49 6.50
C HIS A 149 -12.24 -20.05 6.18
N VAL A 150 -11.40 -19.87 5.16
CA VAL A 150 -10.87 -18.54 4.78
C VAL A 150 -11.93 -17.73 4.06
N ASP A 151 -12.05 -16.45 4.42
CA ASP A 151 -13.01 -15.51 3.81
C ASP A 151 -12.40 -14.75 2.64
N LEU A 152 -11.08 -14.48 2.70
CA LEU A 152 -10.35 -13.77 1.66
C LEU A 152 -8.91 -14.29 1.55
N VAL A 153 -8.47 -14.57 0.32
CA VAL A 153 -7.10 -14.98 -0.01
C VAL A 153 -6.41 -13.89 -0.81
N VAL A 154 -5.21 -13.48 -0.41
CA VAL A 154 -4.34 -12.60 -1.21
C VAL A 154 -3.23 -13.43 -1.84
N GLU A 155 -3.17 -13.49 -3.16
CA GLU A 155 -2.09 -14.11 -3.90
C GLU A 155 -0.93 -13.09 -4.04
N ALA A 156 0.27 -13.47 -3.60
CA ALA A 156 1.49 -12.67 -3.61
C ALA A 156 2.72 -13.49 -4.04
N VAL A 157 2.52 -14.42 -4.99
CA VAL A 157 3.61 -15.23 -5.58
C VAL A 157 4.35 -14.44 -6.66
N VAL A 158 5.33 -15.06 -7.31
CA VAL A 158 6.15 -14.43 -8.35
C VAL A 158 5.32 -13.78 -9.45
N GLU A 159 5.81 -12.65 -9.99
CA GLU A 159 5.10 -11.83 -10.98
C GLU A 159 5.16 -12.46 -12.38
N ASN A 160 4.47 -13.60 -12.52
CA ASN A 160 4.35 -14.35 -13.77
C ASN A 160 2.90 -14.76 -13.99
N PRO A 161 2.26 -14.39 -15.13
CA PRO A 161 0.85 -14.64 -15.36
C PRO A 161 0.46 -16.12 -15.29
N LYS A 162 1.29 -17.02 -15.87
CA LYS A 162 1.01 -18.47 -15.87
C LYS A 162 1.08 -19.07 -14.47
N VAL A 163 2.07 -18.65 -13.67
CA VAL A 163 2.22 -19.12 -12.29
C VAL A 163 1.05 -18.63 -11.44
N LYS A 164 0.71 -17.33 -11.54
CA LYS A 164 -0.43 -16.76 -10.80
C LYS A 164 -1.76 -17.42 -11.19
N GLN A 165 -1.99 -17.66 -12.47
CA GLN A 165 -3.19 -18.38 -12.94
C GLN A 165 -3.28 -19.80 -12.38
N ALA A 166 -2.17 -20.54 -12.39
CA ALA A 166 -2.11 -21.90 -11.84
C ALA A 166 -2.42 -21.90 -10.33
N VAL A 167 -1.77 -21.04 -9.56
CA VAL A 167 -1.97 -20.93 -8.10
C VAL A 167 -3.38 -20.47 -7.76
N LEU A 168 -3.95 -19.51 -8.50
CA LEU A 168 -5.31 -19.03 -8.30
C LEU A 168 -6.35 -20.12 -8.59
N ALA A 169 -6.17 -20.89 -9.70
CA ALA A 169 -7.05 -22.02 -10.03
C ALA A 169 -6.95 -23.15 -9.00
N GLU A 170 -5.76 -23.41 -8.47
CA GLU A 170 -5.53 -24.40 -7.42
C GLU A 170 -6.23 -23.99 -6.12
N VAL A 171 -6.02 -22.77 -5.61
CA VAL A 171 -6.60 -22.33 -4.35
C VAL A 171 -8.13 -22.20 -4.44
N GLU A 172 -8.66 -21.85 -5.61
CA GLU A 172 -10.12 -21.79 -5.82
C GLU A 172 -10.82 -23.11 -5.48
N GLY A 173 -10.15 -24.25 -5.75
CA GLY A 173 -10.64 -25.57 -5.41
C GLY A 173 -10.50 -25.95 -3.93
N GLN A 174 -9.82 -25.15 -3.11
CA GLN A 174 -9.52 -25.42 -1.70
C GLN A 174 -10.28 -24.53 -0.73
N VAL A 175 -10.98 -23.53 -1.23
CA VAL A 175 -11.72 -22.55 -0.45
C VAL A 175 -13.23 -22.70 -0.65
N LYS A 176 -14.02 -22.04 0.22
CA LYS A 176 -15.47 -21.95 0.08
C LYS A 176 -15.85 -21.26 -1.24
N ASP A 177 -17.06 -21.57 -1.72
CA ASP A 177 -17.57 -20.99 -2.97
C ASP A 177 -17.71 -19.47 -2.94
N ASP A 178 -17.87 -18.90 -1.75
CA ASP A 178 -18.03 -17.46 -1.53
C ASP A 178 -16.75 -16.75 -1.06
N THR A 179 -15.63 -17.46 -0.97
CA THR A 179 -14.33 -16.85 -0.62
C THR A 179 -13.90 -15.87 -1.71
N ILE A 180 -13.45 -14.70 -1.29
CA ILE A 180 -12.88 -13.70 -2.19
C ILE A 180 -11.43 -14.05 -2.46
N LEU A 181 -11.05 -14.10 -3.73
CA LEU A 181 -9.66 -14.20 -4.17
C LEU A 181 -9.16 -12.83 -4.60
N ALA A 182 -7.96 -12.47 -4.23
CA ALA A 182 -7.33 -11.21 -4.62
C ALA A 182 -5.90 -11.47 -5.09
N SER A 183 -5.43 -10.76 -6.12
CA SER A 183 -4.03 -10.79 -6.52
C SER A 183 -3.31 -9.49 -6.15
N ASN A 184 -2.11 -9.62 -5.58
CA ASN A 184 -1.22 -8.48 -5.29
C ASN A 184 -0.32 -8.14 -6.48
N THR A 185 -0.67 -8.57 -7.70
CA THR A 185 0.10 -8.18 -8.89
C THR A 185 0.22 -6.66 -9.01
N SER A 186 1.35 -6.19 -9.52
CA SER A 186 1.60 -4.77 -9.75
C SER A 186 1.25 -4.30 -11.16
N THR A 187 1.18 -5.22 -12.13
CA THR A 187 1.06 -4.86 -13.56
C THR A 187 0.17 -5.77 -14.38
N ILE A 188 -0.06 -7.01 -13.94
CA ILE A 188 -0.83 -7.99 -14.70
C ILE A 188 -2.32 -7.68 -14.58
N SER A 189 -3.03 -7.64 -15.72
CA SER A 189 -4.49 -7.43 -15.76
C SER A 189 -5.21 -8.46 -14.89
N ILE A 190 -6.09 -7.98 -14.03
CA ILE A 190 -6.97 -8.82 -13.18
C ILE A 190 -7.93 -9.63 -14.06
N SER A 191 -8.46 -9.03 -15.12
CA SER A 191 -9.31 -9.72 -16.08
C SER A 191 -8.58 -10.84 -16.83
N LEU A 192 -7.27 -10.70 -17.07
CA LEU A 192 -6.45 -11.76 -17.64
C LEU A 192 -6.27 -12.93 -16.65
N LEU A 193 -5.96 -12.64 -15.39
CA LEU A 193 -5.80 -13.67 -14.35
C LEU A 193 -7.12 -14.39 -14.08
N ALA A 194 -8.24 -13.67 -14.09
CA ALA A 194 -9.60 -14.20 -13.90
C ALA A 194 -10.01 -15.29 -14.90
N LYS A 195 -9.36 -15.36 -16.07
CA LYS A 195 -9.65 -16.40 -17.10
C LYS A 195 -9.37 -17.82 -16.62
N ALA A 196 -8.53 -17.99 -15.61
CA ALA A 196 -8.20 -19.29 -15.02
C ALA A 196 -9.21 -19.76 -13.95
N LEU A 197 -10.13 -18.88 -13.54
CA LEU A 197 -11.05 -19.13 -12.45
C LEU A 197 -12.43 -19.59 -12.94
N LYS A 198 -13.06 -20.44 -12.15
CA LYS A 198 -14.46 -20.88 -12.34
C LYS A 198 -15.45 -19.86 -11.83
N ARG A 199 -15.06 -19.08 -10.78
CA ARG A 199 -15.86 -18.05 -10.10
C ARG A 199 -15.19 -16.68 -10.20
N PRO A 200 -14.98 -16.15 -11.42
CA PRO A 200 -14.27 -14.90 -11.63
C PRO A 200 -14.96 -13.67 -11.00
N GLU A 201 -16.24 -13.77 -10.63
CA GLU A 201 -17.00 -12.75 -9.90
C GLU A 201 -16.49 -12.54 -8.47
N ASN A 202 -15.81 -13.53 -7.88
CA ASN A 202 -15.21 -13.46 -6.56
C ASN A 202 -13.71 -13.06 -6.61
N PHE A 203 -13.25 -12.55 -7.74
CA PHE A 203 -11.85 -12.20 -7.92
C PHE A 203 -11.63 -10.71 -8.19
N VAL A 204 -10.62 -10.13 -7.51
CA VAL A 204 -10.22 -8.71 -7.62
C VAL A 204 -8.71 -8.57 -7.58
N GLY A 205 -8.19 -7.38 -7.87
CA GLY A 205 -6.83 -7.01 -7.49
C GLY A 205 -6.81 -6.36 -6.09
N MET A 206 -5.75 -6.62 -5.32
CA MET A 206 -5.47 -5.95 -4.05
C MET A 206 -3.98 -5.60 -3.99
N HIS A 207 -3.62 -4.51 -4.63
CA HIS A 207 -2.24 -4.09 -4.83
C HIS A 207 -1.73 -3.28 -3.65
N PHE A 208 -0.79 -3.86 -2.91
CA PHE A 208 -0.05 -3.21 -1.83
C PHE A 208 1.26 -2.63 -2.35
N PHE A 209 1.76 -1.62 -1.65
CA PHE A 209 3.05 -1.00 -1.93
C PHE A 209 4.09 -1.41 -0.88
N ASN A 210 5.32 -1.63 -1.32
CA ASN A 210 6.44 -1.98 -0.44
C ASN A 210 7.05 -0.71 0.20
N PRO A 211 7.32 -0.69 1.51
CA PRO A 211 7.03 -1.71 2.53
C PRO A 211 5.57 -1.68 2.99
N VAL A 212 4.92 -2.84 3.04
CA VAL A 212 3.47 -2.93 3.33
C VAL A 212 3.06 -2.21 4.61
N HIS A 213 3.86 -2.32 5.68
CA HIS A 213 3.53 -1.73 6.99
C HIS A 213 3.63 -0.19 7.02
N MET A 214 4.36 0.43 6.08
CA MET A 214 4.55 1.89 6.01
C MET A 214 3.64 2.55 4.99
N MET A 215 3.40 1.89 3.86
CA MET A 215 2.65 2.47 2.75
C MET A 215 1.14 2.43 3.04
N PRO A 216 0.47 3.59 3.13
CA PRO A 216 -0.93 3.63 3.54
C PRO A 216 -1.91 3.24 2.42
N LEU A 217 -1.54 3.42 1.16
CA LEU A 217 -2.40 3.20 0.01
C LEU A 217 -2.51 1.72 -0.32
N VAL A 218 -3.72 1.30 -0.72
CA VAL A 218 -3.99 0.02 -1.41
C VAL A 218 -4.89 0.31 -2.60
N GLU A 219 -4.52 -0.17 -3.78
CA GLU A 219 -5.41 -0.17 -4.93
C GLU A 219 -6.24 -1.46 -4.90
N VAL A 220 -7.56 -1.30 -4.96
CA VAL A 220 -8.50 -2.40 -5.18
C VAL A 220 -8.91 -2.35 -6.64
N ILE A 221 -8.47 -3.33 -7.43
CA ILE A 221 -8.65 -3.32 -8.87
C ILE A 221 -9.88 -4.13 -9.23
N ARG A 222 -10.85 -3.47 -9.85
CA ARG A 222 -12.06 -4.08 -10.39
C ARG A 222 -11.74 -4.70 -11.75
N GLY A 223 -11.67 -6.02 -11.83
CA GLY A 223 -11.65 -6.75 -13.11
C GLY A 223 -13.02 -6.71 -13.80
N GLU A 224 -13.06 -7.09 -15.07
CA GLU A 224 -14.26 -7.07 -15.90
C GLU A 224 -15.44 -7.86 -15.29
N LYS A 225 -15.14 -8.98 -14.62
CA LYS A 225 -16.13 -9.86 -14.00
C LYS A 225 -16.25 -9.71 -12.49
N SER A 226 -15.44 -8.87 -11.85
CA SER A 226 -15.46 -8.68 -10.40
C SER A 226 -16.82 -8.18 -9.92
N SER A 227 -17.43 -8.89 -8.97
CA SER A 227 -18.70 -8.48 -8.37
C SER A 227 -18.51 -7.27 -7.44
N GLU A 228 -19.60 -6.52 -7.24
CA GLU A 228 -19.60 -5.42 -6.26
C GLU A 228 -19.30 -5.90 -4.85
N LEU A 229 -19.79 -7.09 -4.50
CA LEU A 229 -19.52 -7.73 -3.19
C LEU A 229 -18.02 -8.03 -3.00
N ALA A 230 -17.35 -8.57 -4.04
CA ALA A 230 -15.92 -8.85 -3.98
C ALA A 230 -15.10 -7.58 -3.81
N VAL A 231 -15.41 -6.52 -4.56
CA VAL A 231 -14.77 -5.21 -4.44
C VAL A 231 -15.02 -4.62 -3.05
N ALA A 232 -16.28 -4.58 -2.60
CA ALA A 232 -16.65 -3.99 -1.30
C ALA A 232 -15.99 -4.73 -0.13
N THR A 233 -15.97 -6.05 -0.14
CA THR A 233 -15.33 -6.87 0.91
C THR A 233 -13.82 -6.62 0.95
N THR A 234 -13.17 -6.49 -0.20
CA THR A 234 -11.74 -6.19 -0.27
C THR A 234 -11.43 -4.77 0.22
N VAL A 235 -12.26 -3.78 -0.12
CA VAL A 235 -12.17 -2.41 0.41
C VAL A 235 -12.30 -2.41 1.94
N ALA A 236 -13.29 -3.11 2.49
CA ALA A 236 -13.49 -3.22 3.94
C ALA A 236 -12.30 -3.90 4.63
N TYR A 237 -11.76 -4.97 4.04
CA TYR A 237 -10.57 -5.64 4.56
C TYR A 237 -9.35 -4.73 4.55
N ALA A 238 -9.11 -3.99 3.46
CA ALA A 238 -8.03 -3.00 3.41
C ALA A 238 -8.17 -1.93 4.50
N LYS A 239 -9.39 -1.41 4.73
CA LYS A 239 -9.69 -0.48 5.85
C LYS A 239 -9.40 -1.11 7.21
N LYS A 240 -9.81 -2.36 7.42
CA LYS A 240 -9.56 -3.14 8.65
C LYS A 240 -8.06 -3.31 8.89
N MET A 241 -7.27 -3.48 7.82
CA MET A 241 -5.80 -3.48 7.87
C MET A 241 -5.19 -2.09 8.14
N GLY A 242 -5.99 -1.04 8.28
CA GLY A 242 -5.53 0.34 8.51
C GLY A 242 -4.95 0.98 7.25
N LYS A 243 -5.40 0.55 6.07
CA LYS A 243 -5.02 1.13 4.78
C LYS A 243 -6.07 2.13 4.29
N ASN A 244 -5.67 2.95 3.34
CA ASN A 244 -6.54 3.85 2.58
C ASN A 244 -6.81 3.20 1.20
N PRO A 245 -7.89 2.43 1.03
CA PRO A 245 -8.20 1.80 -0.24
C PRO A 245 -8.76 2.81 -1.26
N ILE A 246 -8.35 2.66 -2.51
CA ILE A 246 -8.98 3.27 -3.67
C ILE A 246 -9.43 2.17 -4.64
N VAL A 247 -10.64 2.29 -5.18
CA VAL A 247 -11.10 1.39 -6.22
C VAL A 247 -10.71 1.96 -7.58
N VAL A 248 -10.06 1.15 -8.38
CA VAL A 248 -9.56 1.52 -9.72
C VAL A 248 -10.00 0.50 -10.76
N ASN A 249 -10.08 0.93 -12.01
CA ASN A 249 -10.37 0.04 -13.12
C ASN A 249 -9.15 -0.82 -13.48
N ASP A 250 -9.41 -2.00 -14.02
CA ASP A 250 -8.38 -2.90 -14.52
C ASP A 250 -7.73 -2.33 -15.78
N CYS A 251 -6.44 -2.05 -15.66
CA CYS A 251 -5.55 -1.71 -16.78
C CYS A 251 -4.12 -2.01 -16.36
N PRO A 252 -3.20 -2.28 -17.30
CA PRO A 252 -1.80 -2.53 -16.97
C PRO A 252 -1.18 -1.40 -16.15
N GLY A 253 -0.60 -1.74 -14.97
CA GLY A 253 0.00 -0.78 -14.05
C GLY A 253 -0.99 0.06 -13.23
N PHE A 254 -2.29 -0.22 -13.34
CA PHE A 254 -3.38 0.39 -12.56
C PHE A 254 -3.33 1.93 -12.55
N LEU A 255 -3.50 2.59 -11.41
CA LEU A 255 -3.44 4.05 -11.32
C LEU A 255 -2.03 4.55 -11.00
N VAL A 256 -1.42 4.06 -9.91
CA VAL A 256 -0.16 4.63 -9.39
C VAL A 256 0.99 4.42 -10.36
N ASN A 257 1.16 3.19 -10.85
CA ASN A 257 2.24 2.90 -11.80
C ASN A 257 2.04 3.65 -13.12
N ARG A 258 0.80 3.82 -13.59
CA ARG A 258 0.51 4.61 -14.81
C ARG A 258 0.88 6.09 -14.67
N VAL A 259 0.79 6.66 -13.46
CA VAL A 259 1.26 8.02 -13.18
C VAL A 259 2.78 8.07 -13.02
N LEU A 260 3.37 7.02 -12.43
CA LEU A 260 4.80 6.97 -12.11
C LEU A 260 5.69 6.69 -13.34
N PHE A 261 5.26 5.83 -14.27
CA PHE A 261 6.08 5.45 -15.43
C PHE A 261 6.43 6.63 -16.37
N PRO A 262 5.53 7.56 -16.71
CA PRO A 262 5.91 8.76 -17.45
C PRO A 262 6.96 9.62 -16.74
N TYR A 263 6.93 9.68 -15.41
CA TYR A 263 7.96 10.34 -14.61
C TYR A 263 9.35 9.68 -14.81
N PHE A 264 9.42 8.36 -14.75
CA PHE A 264 10.65 7.63 -15.06
C PHE A 264 11.07 7.78 -16.51
N GLY A 265 10.12 7.86 -17.44
CA GLY A 265 10.40 8.17 -18.85
C GLY A 265 11.06 9.54 -19.01
N GLY A 266 10.59 10.55 -18.30
CA GLY A 266 11.23 11.88 -18.24
C GLY A 266 12.65 11.83 -17.67
N PHE A 267 12.85 11.09 -16.59
CA PHE A 267 14.17 10.84 -16.00
C PHE A 267 15.13 10.18 -17.01
N ALA A 268 14.70 9.10 -17.65
CA ALA A 268 15.51 8.38 -18.63
C ALA A 268 15.92 9.28 -19.81
N LYS A 269 15.03 10.16 -20.30
CA LYS A 269 15.36 11.14 -21.34
C LYS A 269 16.45 12.12 -20.90
N LEU A 270 16.40 12.62 -19.66
CA LEU A 270 17.42 13.52 -19.12
C LEU A 270 18.78 12.81 -19.01
N VAL A 271 18.81 11.58 -18.50
CA VAL A 271 20.05 10.78 -18.44
C VAL A 271 20.62 10.52 -19.82
N SER A 272 19.78 10.15 -20.80
CA SER A 272 20.18 9.94 -22.19
C SER A 272 20.73 11.21 -22.85
N ALA A 273 20.28 12.38 -22.40
CA ALA A 273 20.82 13.68 -22.84
C ALA A 273 22.11 14.07 -22.11
N GLY A 274 22.69 13.20 -21.27
CA GLY A 274 23.96 13.43 -20.58
C GLY A 274 23.82 14.16 -19.24
N VAL A 275 22.62 14.33 -18.71
CA VAL A 275 22.44 14.94 -17.38
C VAL A 275 22.79 13.91 -16.29
N ASP A 276 23.65 14.31 -15.37
CA ASP A 276 24.07 13.49 -14.22
C ASP A 276 22.87 13.10 -13.36
N PHE A 277 22.65 11.79 -13.16
CA PHE A 277 21.51 11.26 -12.43
C PHE A 277 21.52 11.64 -10.94
N VAL A 278 22.70 11.81 -10.31
CA VAL A 278 22.82 12.27 -8.93
C VAL A 278 22.33 13.72 -8.80
N ARG A 279 22.61 14.54 -9.83
CA ARG A 279 22.11 15.92 -9.89
C ARG A 279 20.59 15.95 -10.04
N ILE A 280 20.02 15.06 -10.86
CA ILE A 280 18.55 14.95 -11.03
C ILE A 280 17.93 14.59 -9.67
N ASP A 281 18.44 13.59 -8.97
CA ASP A 281 17.94 13.18 -7.65
C ASP A 281 17.94 14.34 -6.66
N LYS A 282 19.05 15.07 -6.54
CA LYS A 282 19.15 16.23 -5.64
C LYS A 282 18.14 17.33 -5.97
N VAL A 283 17.87 17.57 -7.26
CA VAL A 283 16.89 18.57 -7.70
C VAL A 283 15.48 18.13 -7.29
N MET A 284 15.14 16.85 -7.49
CA MET A 284 13.82 16.31 -7.15
C MET A 284 13.59 16.26 -5.64
N GLU A 285 14.60 15.88 -4.85
CA GLU A 285 14.53 15.95 -3.39
C GLU A 285 14.35 17.38 -2.87
N LYS A 286 15.04 18.35 -3.48
CA LYS A 286 14.87 19.76 -3.15
C LYS A 286 13.49 20.30 -3.52
N PHE A 287 12.90 19.79 -4.59
CA PHE A 287 11.53 20.10 -5.00
C PHE A 287 10.50 19.57 -3.99
N GLY A 288 10.78 18.47 -3.30
CA GLY A 288 9.93 17.93 -2.23
C GLY A 288 9.67 16.43 -2.31
N TRP A 289 10.26 15.72 -3.25
CA TRP A 289 10.18 14.26 -3.28
C TRP A 289 11.00 13.65 -2.14
N PRO A 290 10.55 12.55 -1.52
CA PRO A 290 11.28 11.89 -0.43
C PRO A 290 12.60 11.25 -0.91
N MET A 291 12.68 10.92 -2.20
CA MET A 291 13.86 10.38 -2.88
C MET A 291 13.82 10.74 -4.36
N GLY A 292 14.98 10.85 -4.98
CA GLY A 292 15.08 11.11 -6.42
C GLY A 292 14.75 9.88 -7.28
N PRO A 293 14.53 10.05 -8.60
CA PRO A 293 14.12 8.96 -9.49
C PRO A 293 15.17 7.86 -9.65
N ALA A 294 16.46 8.19 -9.65
CA ALA A 294 17.53 7.22 -9.76
C ALA A 294 17.58 6.31 -8.53
N TYR A 295 17.56 6.91 -7.34
CA TYR A 295 17.54 6.17 -6.08
C TYR A 295 16.25 5.35 -5.93
N LEU A 296 15.11 5.88 -6.34
CA LEU A 296 13.84 5.13 -6.32
C LEU A 296 13.91 3.90 -7.24
N MET A 297 14.48 4.02 -8.44
CA MET A 297 14.65 2.89 -9.36
C MET A 297 15.60 1.82 -8.79
N ASP A 298 16.64 2.21 -8.08
CA ASP A 298 17.54 1.28 -7.39
C ASP A 298 16.83 0.52 -6.26
N VAL A 299 16.05 1.23 -5.44
CA VAL A 299 15.28 0.63 -4.32
C VAL A 299 14.20 -0.33 -4.81
N VAL A 300 13.51 0.01 -5.91
CA VAL A 300 12.43 -0.83 -6.50
C VAL A 300 13.03 -2.03 -7.26
N GLY A 301 14.24 -1.89 -7.77
CA GLY A 301 14.88 -2.83 -8.69
C GLY A 301 14.73 -2.38 -10.15
N ILE A 302 15.86 -2.19 -10.83
CA ILE A 302 15.88 -1.74 -12.24
C ILE A 302 15.22 -2.76 -13.16
N ASP A 303 15.40 -4.05 -12.88
CA ASP A 303 14.73 -5.17 -13.55
C ASP A 303 13.21 -5.15 -13.40
N THR A 304 12.73 -4.88 -12.18
CA THR A 304 11.30 -4.69 -11.89
C THR A 304 10.74 -3.51 -12.68
N GLY A 305 11.49 -2.40 -12.74
CA GLY A 305 11.14 -1.23 -13.53
C GLY A 305 11.07 -1.53 -15.04
N HIS A 306 11.99 -2.35 -15.54
CA HIS A 306 12.00 -2.78 -16.95
C HIS A 306 10.76 -3.62 -17.31
N HIS A 307 10.43 -4.63 -16.53
CA HIS A 307 9.23 -5.44 -16.74
C HIS A 307 7.94 -4.60 -16.64
N GLY A 308 7.89 -3.67 -15.69
CA GLY A 308 6.74 -2.77 -15.53
C GLY A 308 6.55 -1.83 -16.73
N ARG A 309 7.64 -1.32 -17.33
CA ARG A 309 7.58 -0.48 -18.53
C ARG A 309 6.87 -1.20 -19.67
N ASP A 310 7.20 -2.44 -19.94
CA ASP A 310 6.64 -3.19 -21.07
C ASP A 310 5.13 -3.40 -20.90
N ALA A 311 4.66 -3.58 -19.66
CA ALA A 311 3.22 -3.70 -19.35
C ALA A 311 2.47 -2.37 -19.56
N VAL A 312 3.10 -1.21 -19.30
CA VAL A 312 2.44 0.12 -19.39
C VAL A 312 2.63 0.77 -20.75
N SER A 313 3.71 0.48 -21.47
CA SER A 313 4.01 1.09 -22.79
C SER A 313 2.94 0.79 -23.84
N TYR A 314 2.25 -0.35 -23.77
CA TYR A 314 1.14 -0.71 -24.66
C TYR A 314 -0.06 0.25 -24.58
N THR A 315 -0.14 1.09 -23.58
CA THR A 315 -1.32 1.93 -23.30
C THR A 315 -1.06 3.43 -23.47
N HIS A 316 0.17 3.83 -23.81
CA HIS A 316 0.59 5.24 -23.90
C HIS A 316 1.28 5.59 -25.24
N LEU A 317 1.23 4.68 -26.24
CA LEU A 317 1.66 4.94 -27.62
C LEU A 317 0.47 5.15 -28.53
#